data_041fa28f0805c66e0d27b00cc24ba80f
#
_entry.id   041fa28f0805c66e0d27b00cc24ba80f
#
_cell.length_a   1.000
_cell.length_b   1.000
_cell.length_c   1.000
_cell.angle_alpha   90.00
_cell.angle_beta   90.00
_cell.angle_gamma   90.00
#
_symmetry.space_group_name_H-M   'P 1'
#
loop_
_entity.id
_entity.type
_entity.pdbx_description
1 polymer ?
#
loop_
_entity_poly.entity_id
_entity_poly.type
_entity_poly.pdbx_seq_one_letter_code
_entity_poly.pdbx_strand_id
1 'polypeptide(L)'
;MSDTDELDIVFGASSAIGGALIQRWQRQGRRPILAVTRSANSISDIGDLNRVQVETSDYTEAGLSALAARLMSAQTNVTRLVVCNGVLQGAGYRPERALAQIDSAAMNEVFEVNTFLPMRVLSAMAPLLKTSAAPIVAALSARVGSLGDNRRGGWYSYRGSKAALNMMLQCLAHELVRVNPSAKVVAYHPGTV
;
A
#
# COMPACT_ATOMS: atom_id res chain seq x y z
N MET A 1 27.65 -2.55 -4.93
CA MET A 1 26.47 -1.66 -4.96
C MET A 1 26.61 -0.76 -3.76
N SER A 2 26.63 0.56 -3.94
CA SER A 2 26.71 1.50 -2.83
C SER A 2 25.40 1.51 -2.05
N ASP A 3 25.46 1.72 -0.73
CA ASP A 3 24.29 1.84 0.18
C ASP A 3 23.31 2.98 -0.22
N THR A 4 23.70 3.78 -1.23
CA THR A 4 22.99 4.98 -1.69
C THR A 4 21.84 4.72 -2.67
N ASP A 5 21.76 3.51 -3.24
CA ASP A 5 20.78 3.19 -4.27
C ASP A 5 19.53 2.49 -3.70
N GLU A 6 19.56 2.09 -2.43
CA GLU A 6 18.45 1.42 -1.75
C GLU A 6 17.39 2.43 -1.28
N LEU A 7 16.11 2.10 -1.50
CA LEU A 7 14.99 2.95 -1.11
C LEU A 7 13.86 2.12 -0.50
N ASP A 8 13.31 2.62 0.61
CA ASP A 8 12.05 2.16 1.18
C ASP A 8 10.92 3.12 0.76
N ILE A 9 9.79 2.61 0.32
CA ILE A 9 8.66 3.42 -0.16
C ILE A 9 7.41 3.11 0.68
N VAL A 10 6.74 4.16 1.17
CA VAL A 10 5.47 4.05 1.90
C VAL A 10 4.41 4.89 1.18
N PHE A 11 3.42 4.25 0.59
CA PHE A 11 2.21 4.89 0.07
C PHE A 11 1.15 4.95 1.19
N GLY A 12 0.40 6.06 1.25
CA GLY A 12 -0.50 6.32 2.38
C GLY A 12 0.26 6.71 3.66
N ALA A 13 1.35 7.44 3.50
CA ALA A 13 2.27 7.83 4.56
C ALA A 13 1.62 8.65 5.68
N SER A 14 0.54 9.38 5.39
CA SER A 14 -0.23 10.15 6.37
C SER A 14 -1.20 9.32 7.23
N SER A 15 -1.36 8.03 6.95
CA SER A 15 -2.14 7.15 7.82
C SER A 15 -1.39 6.86 9.12
N ALA A 16 -2.12 6.57 10.22
CA ALA A 16 -1.50 6.23 11.50
C ALA A 16 -0.46 5.09 11.36
N ILE A 17 -0.80 4.05 10.58
CA ILE A 17 0.11 2.92 10.34
C ILE A 17 1.29 3.34 9.46
N GLY A 18 1.06 4.11 8.39
CA GLY A 18 2.11 4.61 7.51
C GLY A 18 3.11 5.48 8.26
N GLY A 19 2.64 6.44 9.05
CA GLY A 19 3.48 7.30 9.88
C GLY A 19 4.29 6.51 10.92
N ALA A 20 3.65 5.60 11.65
CA ALA A 20 4.32 4.75 12.63
C ALA A 20 5.39 3.84 11.98
N LEU A 21 5.13 3.33 10.78
CA LEU A 21 6.07 2.52 10.02
C LEU A 21 7.32 3.33 9.62
N ILE A 22 7.12 4.54 9.09
CA ILE A 22 8.21 5.46 8.73
C ILE A 22 9.05 5.79 9.95
N GLN A 23 8.45 6.19 11.08
CA GLN A 23 9.15 6.47 12.32
C GLN A 23 9.96 5.25 12.82
N ARG A 24 9.37 4.05 12.73
CA ARG A 24 10.08 2.82 13.09
C ARG A 24 11.30 2.58 12.21
N TRP A 25 11.15 2.74 10.89
CA TRP A 25 12.27 2.53 9.96
C TRP A 25 13.37 3.57 10.12
N GLN A 26 13.03 4.83 10.41
CA GLN A 26 14.02 5.86 10.74
C GLN A 26 14.86 5.48 11.95
N ARG A 27 14.25 4.90 13.01
CA ARG A 27 14.97 4.46 14.21
C ARG A 27 15.83 3.22 13.99
N GLN A 28 15.43 2.32 13.10
CA GLN A 28 16.06 1.01 12.91
C GLN A 28 17.11 0.96 11.82
N GLY A 29 17.11 1.88 10.88
CA GLY A 29 17.92 1.77 9.67
C GLY A 29 18.51 3.07 9.19
N ARG A 30 19.32 2.95 8.14
CA ARG A 30 19.98 4.08 7.46
C ARG A 30 19.42 4.35 6.07
N ARG A 31 18.50 3.51 5.56
CA ARG A 31 17.96 3.66 4.20
C ARG A 31 17.13 4.91 4.07
N PRO A 32 17.22 5.61 2.94
CA PRO A 32 16.28 6.64 2.57
C PRO A 32 14.85 6.10 2.51
N ILE A 33 13.87 6.94 2.83
CA ILE A 33 12.46 6.60 2.80
C ILE A 33 11.73 7.59 1.90
N LEU A 34 10.96 7.11 0.93
CA LEU A 34 10.03 7.91 0.16
C LEU A 34 8.63 7.76 0.77
N ALA A 35 8.13 8.83 1.36
CA ALA A 35 6.82 8.92 1.98
C ALA A 35 5.81 9.55 1.01
N VAL A 36 4.94 8.74 0.40
CA VAL A 36 3.96 9.20 -0.59
C VAL A 36 2.61 9.45 0.07
N THR A 37 2.06 10.65 -0.12
CA THR A 37 0.81 11.09 0.48
C THR A 37 0.03 12.01 -0.45
N ARG A 38 -1.26 12.24 -0.19
CA ARG A 38 -2.07 13.24 -0.90
C ARG A 38 -1.79 14.68 -0.47
N SER A 39 -1.30 14.89 0.74
CA SER A 39 -1.00 16.21 1.28
C SER A 39 0.25 16.17 2.16
N ALA A 40 1.23 16.99 1.83
CA ALA A 40 2.47 17.10 2.61
C ALA A 40 2.22 17.58 4.04
N ASN A 41 1.23 18.44 4.25
CA ASN A 41 0.90 18.98 5.58
C ASN A 41 0.37 17.92 6.56
N SER A 42 -0.05 16.74 6.07
CA SER A 42 -0.52 15.63 6.90
C SER A 42 0.59 14.74 7.47
N ILE A 43 1.86 15.11 7.25
CA ILE A 43 3.04 14.34 7.68
C ILE A 43 3.90 15.11 8.70
N SER A 44 3.40 16.20 9.28
CA SER A 44 4.13 17.04 10.25
C SER A 44 4.73 16.28 11.44
N ASP A 45 4.16 15.15 11.81
CA ASP A 45 4.50 14.40 13.03
C ASP A 45 5.45 13.20 12.77
N ILE A 46 6.03 13.08 11.58
CA ILE A 46 6.89 11.92 11.23
C ILE A 46 8.30 12.02 11.86
N GLY A 47 8.61 13.10 12.59
CA GLY A 47 9.90 13.24 13.28
C GLY A 47 11.02 13.75 12.37
N ASP A 48 12.27 13.33 12.62
CA ASP A 48 13.44 13.80 11.86
C ASP A 48 13.34 13.41 10.37
N LEU A 49 13.17 14.41 9.51
CA LEU A 49 13.01 14.24 8.06
C LEU A 49 14.34 14.08 7.30
N ASN A 50 15.49 14.00 7.98
CA ASN A 50 16.81 13.99 7.32
C ASN A 50 16.97 12.85 6.29
N ARG A 51 16.16 11.79 6.38
CA ARG A 51 16.18 10.64 5.45
C ARG A 51 14.81 10.32 4.87
N VAL A 52 13.84 11.20 5.06
CA VAL A 52 12.49 11.03 4.53
C VAL A 52 12.23 12.09 3.48
N GLN A 53 12.10 11.66 2.25
CA GLN A 53 11.60 12.50 1.17
C GLN A 53 10.08 12.37 1.14
N VAL A 54 9.39 13.49 1.23
CA VAL A 54 7.93 13.54 1.10
C VAL A 54 7.56 13.81 -0.35
N GLU A 55 6.73 12.97 -0.91
CA GLU A 55 6.17 13.09 -2.27
C GLU A 55 4.66 13.25 -2.20
N THR A 56 4.13 14.28 -2.85
CA THR A 56 2.67 14.44 -3.00
C THR A 56 2.19 13.73 -4.26
N SER A 57 1.13 12.94 -4.14
CA SER A 57 0.53 12.23 -5.26
C SER A 57 -1.00 12.26 -5.15
N ASP A 58 -1.66 12.49 -6.27
CA ASP A 58 -3.12 12.34 -6.41
C ASP A 58 -3.54 10.88 -6.63
N TYR A 59 -2.56 9.97 -6.73
CA TYR A 59 -2.71 8.55 -7.05
C TYR A 59 -3.36 8.27 -8.41
N THR A 60 -3.34 9.22 -9.34
CA THR A 60 -3.71 8.97 -10.74
C THR A 60 -2.70 8.07 -11.43
N GLU A 61 -3.13 7.37 -12.48
CA GLU A 61 -2.22 6.54 -13.29
C GLU A 61 -1.05 7.35 -13.85
N ALA A 62 -1.33 8.57 -14.33
CA ALA A 62 -0.31 9.46 -14.88
C ALA A 62 0.72 9.89 -13.82
N GLY A 63 0.26 10.31 -12.63
CA GLY A 63 1.13 10.72 -11.54
C GLY A 63 2.00 9.57 -11.02
N LEU A 64 1.42 8.38 -10.84
CA LEU A 64 2.15 7.19 -10.41
C LEU A 64 3.15 6.71 -11.46
N SER A 65 2.80 6.77 -12.75
CA SER A 65 3.71 6.41 -13.85
C SER A 65 4.89 7.38 -13.94
N ALA A 66 4.66 8.67 -13.75
CA ALA A 66 5.72 9.68 -13.71
C ALA A 66 6.68 9.44 -12.53
N LEU A 67 6.16 9.13 -11.35
CA LEU A 67 6.96 8.76 -10.18
C LEU A 67 7.81 7.52 -10.48
N ALA A 68 7.21 6.47 -11.02
CA ALA A 68 7.92 5.23 -11.37
C ALA A 68 9.03 5.47 -12.39
N ALA A 69 8.76 6.25 -13.45
CA ALA A 69 9.75 6.60 -14.47
C ALA A 69 10.95 7.36 -13.88
N ARG A 70 10.71 8.30 -12.96
CA ARG A 70 11.75 9.05 -12.25
C ARG A 70 12.64 8.13 -11.40
N LEU A 71 12.03 7.23 -10.64
CA LEU A 71 12.76 6.26 -9.82
C LEU A 71 13.55 5.25 -10.69
N MET A 72 13.00 4.82 -11.82
CA MET A 72 13.70 3.97 -12.80
C MET A 72 14.92 4.69 -13.39
N SER A 73 14.77 5.95 -13.79
CA SER A 73 15.88 6.75 -14.34
C SER A 73 17.00 6.97 -13.33
N ALA A 74 16.67 7.03 -12.05
CA ALA A 74 17.62 7.10 -10.94
C ALA A 74 18.23 5.73 -10.58
N GLN A 75 17.91 4.67 -11.30
CA GLN A 75 18.36 3.29 -11.02
C GLN A 75 18.09 2.82 -9.58
N THR A 76 16.97 3.29 -9.01
CA THR A 76 16.59 3.00 -7.62
C THR A 76 16.38 1.51 -7.38
N ASN A 77 17.04 0.97 -6.34
CA ASN A 77 16.81 -0.38 -5.84
C ASN A 77 15.77 -0.34 -4.71
N VAL A 78 14.54 -0.73 -5.00
CA VAL A 78 13.46 -0.76 -4.00
C VAL A 78 13.66 -1.96 -3.07
N THR A 79 13.89 -1.70 -1.79
CA THR A 79 14.03 -2.75 -0.77
C THR A 79 12.68 -3.10 -0.15
N ARG A 80 11.88 -2.09 0.19
CA ARG A 80 10.53 -2.28 0.75
C ARG A 80 9.57 -1.32 0.09
N LEU A 81 8.42 -1.81 -0.34
CA LEU A 81 7.29 -1.01 -0.79
C LEU A 81 6.07 -1.41 0.01
N VAL A 82 5.49 -0.46 0.75
CA VAL A 82 4.30 -0.72 1.56
C VAL A 82 3.17 0.23 1.18
N VAL A 83 1.99 -0.33 0.88
CA VAL A 83 0.78 0.42 0.61
C VAL A 83 -0.09 0.39 1.87
N CYS A 84 -0.18 1.55 2.54
CA CYS A 84 -0.91 1.75 3.79
C CYS A 84 -2.31 2.38 3.60
N ASN A 85 -2.72 2.61 2.37
CA ASN A 85 -4.06 3.12 2.07
C ASN A 85 -5.14 2.10 2.45
N GLY A 86 -6.21 2.60 3.06
CA GLY A 86 -7.36 1.77 3.41
C GLY A 86 -8.42 2.54 4.18
N VAL A 87 -9.69 2.16 3.99
CA VAL A 87 -10.83 2.69 4.73
C VAL A 87 -11.74 1.55 5.17
N LEU A 88 -12.36 1.71 6.34
CA LEU A 88 -13.43 0.85 6.83
C LEU A 88 -14.78 1.57 6.73
N GLN A 89 -14.79 2.88 6.95
CA GLN A 89 -15.95 3.75 6.98
C GLN A 89 -15.58 5.16 6.51
N GLY A 90 -16.54 5.93 6.08
CA GLY A 90 -16.37 7.31 5.61
C GLY A 90 -17.43 8.25 6.19
N ALA A 91 -17.46 9.51 5.71
CA ALA A 91 -18.36 10.57 6.16
C ALA A 91 -19.80 10.28 5.78
N GLY A 92 -20.31 9.37 5.33
CA GLY A 92 -21.73 9.08 4.96
C GLY A 92 -22.09 7.62 5.05
N TYR A 93 -21.14 6.76 5.39
CA TYR A 93 -21.37 5.33 5.42
C TYR A 93 -20.62 4.62 6.55
N ARG A 94 -21.16 3.48 6.94
CA ARG A 94 -20.56 2.56 7.89
C ARG A 94 -20.59 1.13 7.35
N PRO A 95 -19.77 0.21 7.89
CA PRO A 95 -19.81 -1.18 7.47
C PRO A 95 -21.20 -1.79 7.64
N GLU A 96 -21.68 -2.43 6.60
CA GLU A 96 -23.04 -2.99 6.51
C GLU A 96 -23.21 -4.17 7.47
N ARG A 97 -24.31 -4.20 8.19
CA ARG A 97 -24.70 -5.32 9.07
C ARG A 97 -25.65 -6.30 8.38
N ALA A 98 -26.35 -5.86 7.34
CA ALA A 98 -27.30 -6.67 6.59
C ALA A 98 -27.22 -6.35 5.09
N LEU A 99 -27.61 -7.30 4.25
CA LEU A 99 -27.59 -7.16 2.78
C LEU A 99 -28.36 -5.92 2.30
N ALA A 100 -29.50 -5.62 2.92
CA ALA A 100 -30.34 -4.46 2.59
C ALA A 100 -29.68 -3.09 2.87
N GLN A 101 -28.54 -3.06 3.56
CA GLN A 101 -27.80 -1.84 3.86
C GLN A 101 -26.69 -1.55 2.84
N ILE A 102 -26.54 -2.38 1.82
CA ILE A 102 -25.56 -2.14 0.76
C ILE A 102 -25.97 -0.88 -0.01
N ASP A 103 -25.06 0.08 -0.05
CA ASP A 103 -25.12 1.25 -0.90
C ASP A 103 -24.02 1.16 -1.95
N SER A 104 -24.37 1.28 -3.22
CA SER A 104 -23.42 1.10 -4.32
C SER A 104 -22.36 2.19 -4.38
N ALA A 105 -22.67 3.42 -3.98
CA ALA A 105 -21.67 4.50 -3.97
C ALA A 105 -20.64 4.27 -2.85
N ALA A 106 -21.09 3.93 -1.65
CA ALA A 106 -20.21 3.57 -0.54
C ALA A 106 -19.36 2.34 -0.85
N MET A 107 -19.96 1.31 -1.46
CA MET A 107 -19.21 0.11 -1.89
C MET A 107 -18.12 0.48 -2.90
N ASN A 108 -18.41 1.29 -3.91
CA ASN A 108 -17.42 1.74 -4.88
C ASN A 108 -16.28 2.51 -4.22
N GLU A 109 -16.55 3.41 -3.28
CA GLU A 109 -15.52 4.14 -2.53
C GLU A 109 -14.63 3.18 -1.72
N VAL A 110 -15.21 2.21 -1.03
CA VAL A 110 -14.46 1.21 -0.26
C VAL A 110 -13.58 0.36 -1.17
N PHE A 111 -14.08 -0.09 -2.32
CA PHE A 111 -13.29 -0.85 -3.29
C PHE A 111 -12.20 0.00 -3.94
N GLU A 112 -12.51 1.26 -4.26
CA GLU A 112 -11.52 2.20 -4.82
C GLU A 112 -10.31 2.33 -3.89
N VAL A 113 -10.54 2.61 -2.62
CA VAL A 113 -9.46 2.86 -1.67
C VAL A 113 -8.76 1.57 -1.21
N ASN A 114 -9.50 0.47 -1.02
CA ASN A 114 -8.95 -0.75 -0.44
C ASN A 114 -8.38 -1.73 -1.47
N THR A 115 -8.78 -1.62 -2.75
CA THR A 115 -8.44 -2.59 -3.79
C THR A 115 -7.81 -1.91 -5.01
N PHE A 116 -8.54 -1.00 -5.65
CA PHE A 116 -8.11 -0.44 -6.94
C PHE A 116 -6.91 0.48 -6.79
N LEU A 117 -6.91 1.38 -5.81
CA LEU A 117 -5.77 2.27 -5.55
C LEU A 117 -4.48 1.47 -5.21
N PRO A 118 -4.47 0.51 -4.27
CA PRO A 118 -3.30 -0.34 -4.05
C PRO A 118 -2.81 -1.02 -5.32
N MET A 119 -3.69 -1.56 -6.14
CA MET A 119 -3.30 -2.23 -7.37
C MET A 119 -2.79 -1.26 -8.43
N ARG A 120 -3.34 -0.06 -8.52
CA ARG A 120 -2.83 1.01 -9.39
C ARG A 120 -1.40 1.40 -9.01
N VAL A 121 -1.14 1.56 -7.71
CA VAL A 121 0.20 1.81 -7.19
C VAL A 121 1.16 0.67 -7.57
N LEU A 122 0.78 -0.57 -7.28
CA LEU A 122 1.63 -1.73 -7.54
C LEU A 122 1.87 -1.95 -9.04
N SER A 123 0.87 -1.71 -9.88
CA SER A 123 1.00 -1.75 -11.34
C SER A 123 2.02 -0.73 -11.86
N ALA A 124 1.94 0.52 -11.40
CA ALA A 124 2.89 1.56 -11.78
C ALA A 124 4.31 1.25 -11.31
N MET A 125 4.48 0.68 -10.11
CA MET A 125 5.78 0.32 -9.54
C MET A 125 6.33 -1.02 -10.05
N ALA A 126 5.56 -1.81 -10.78
CA ALA A 126 5.97 -3.14 -11.24
C ALA A 126 7.33 -3.17 -11.98
N PRO A 127 7.68 -2.21 -12.87
CA PRO A 127 8.99 -2.19 -13.51
C PRO A 127 10.15 -2.14 -12.49
N LEU A 128 10.03 -1.31 -11.45
CA LEU A 128 11.02 -1.21 -10.38
C LEU A 128 11.13 -2.51 -9.58
N LEU A 129 10.00 -3.12 -9.23
CA LEU A 129 9.97 -4.37 -8.46
C LEU A 129 10.58 -5.55 -9.23
N LYS A 130 10.46 -5.54 -10.56
CA LYS A 130 11.07 -6.57 -11.44
C LYS A 130 12.60 -6.46 -11.48
N THR A 131 13.15 -5.26 -11.36
CA THR A 131 14.60 -4.99 -11.48
C THR A 131 15.32 -4.84 -10.15
N SER A 132 14.61 -4.59 -9.06
CA SER A 132 15.20 -4.49 -7.71
C SER A 132 15.72 -5.84 -7.22
N ALA A 133 16.80 -5.85 -6.42
CA ALA A 133 17.51 -7.06 -6.05
C ALA A 133 16.66 -8.07 -5.26
N ALA A 134 15.97 -7.62 -4.22
CA ALA A 134 15.12 -8.48 -3.37
C ALA A 134 13.99 -7.66 -2.73
N PRO A 135 13.03 -7.13 -3.51
CA PRO A 135 12.01 -6.24 -2.99
C PRO A 135 11.00 -6.99 -2.13
N ILE A 136 10.61 -6.38 -1.00
CA ILE A 136 9.49 -6.81 -0.18
C ILE A 136 8.33 -5.84 -0.44
N VAL A 137 7.27 -6.37 -1.00
CA VAL A 137 6.04 -5.64 -1.30
C VAL A 137 4.97 -6.00 -0.28
N ALA A 138 4.36 -5.03 0.37
CA ALA A 138 3.25 -5.28 1.28
C ALA A 138 2.08 -4.33 1.01
N ALA A 139 0.86 -4.82 1.17
CA ALA A 139 -0.32 -3.98 1.24
C ALA A 139 -1.14 -4.31 2.48
N LEU A 140 -1.73 -3.28 3.11
CA LEU A 140 -2.56 -3.48 4.29
C LEU A 140 -3.86 -4.17 3.92
N SER A 141 -3.97 -5.40 4.35
CA SER A 141 -5.17 -6.22 4.26
C SER A 141 -5.84 -6.36 5.64
N ALA A 142 -6.78 -7.27 5.76
CA ALA A 142 -7.46 -7.56 7.00
C ALA A 142 -7.82 -9.05 7.09
N ARG A 143 -7.84 -9.60 8.32
CA ARG A 143 -8.27 -10.97 8.56
C ARG A 143 -9.68 -11.25 8.01
N VAL A 144 -10.55 -10.24 8.08
CA VAL A 144 -11.92 -10.35 7.57
C VAL A 144 -12.03 -10.48 6.04
N GLY A 145 -10.94 -10.27 5.29
CA GLY A 145 -10.84 -10.60 3.86
C GLY A 145 -10.64 -12.10 3.57
N SER A 146 -10.48 -12.94 4.59
CA SER A 146 -10.43 -14.38 4.43
C SER A 146 -11.84 -14.97 4.24
N LEU A 147 -12.06 -15.69 3.14
CA LEU A 147 -13.33 -16.39 2.89
C LEU A 147 -13.56 -17.50 3.89
N GLY A 148 -12.52 -18.30 4.19
CA GLY A 148 -12.60 -19.43 5.10
C GLY A 148 -12.78 -19.06 6.57
N ASP A 149 -12.38 -17.85 6.98
CA ASP A 149 -12.50 -17.37 8.36
C ASP A 149 -13.82 -16.59 8.62
N ASN A 150 -14.64 -16.39 7.58
CA ASN A 150 -15.89 -15.66 7.72
C ASN A 150 -16.99 -16.51 8.39
N ARG A 151 -17.20 -16.29 9.69
CA ARG A 151 -18.28 -16.92 10.49
C ARG A 151 -19.37 -15.96 10.91
N ARG A 152 -19.13 -14.63 10.79
CA ARG A 152 -20.01 -13.59 11.34
C ARG A 152 -20.87 -12.90 10.29
N GLY A 153 -20.46 -12.94 9.01
CA GLY A 153 -21.11 -12.15 7.95
C GLY A 153 -20.96 -10.64 8.16
N GLY A 154 -21.80 -9.86 7.50
CA GLY A 154 -21.76 -8.39 7.53
C GLY A 154 -20.50 -7.82 6.88
N TRP A 155 -20.39 -6.48 6.87
CA TRP A 155 -19.26 -5.72 6.33
C TRP A 155 -18.95 -6.09 4.87
N TYR A 156 -19.99 -6.19 4.07
CA TYR A 156 -19.93 -6.72 2.70
C TYR A 156 -18.87 -6.01 1.86
N SER A 157 -18.93 -4.68 1.82
CA SER A 157 -17.98 -3.87 1.04
C SER A 157 -16.56 -4.04 1.55
N TYR A 158 -16.34 -3.96 2.87
CA TYR A 158 -15.01 -4.07 3.44
C TYR A 158 -14.41 -5.47 3.29
N ARG A 159 -15.18 -6.51 3.62
CA ARG A 159 -14.72 -7.91 3.44
C ARG A 159 -14.44 -8.20 1.97
N GLY A 160 -15.38 -7.84 1.10
CA GLY A 160 -15.26 -8.03 -0.35
C GLY A 160 -14.01 -7.35 -0.91
N SER A 161 -13.78 -6.08 -0.55
CA SER A 161 -12.61 -5.33 -1.03
C SER A 161 -11.29 -5.94 -0.53
N LYS A 162 -11.21 -6.39 0.72
CA LYS A 162 -9.98 -7.02 1.25
C LYS A 162 -9.76 -8.44 0.70
N ALA A 163 -10.83 -9.19 0.42
CA ALA A 163 -10.73 -10.48 -0.27
C ALA A 163 -10.24 -10.31 -1.71
N ALA A 164 -10.76 -9.31 -2.43
CA ALA A 164 -10.29 -8.96 -3.77
C ALA A 164 -8.81 -8.54 -3.77
N LEU A 165 -8.41 -7.67 -2.83
CA LEU A 165 -7.01 -7.28 -2.66
C LEU A 165 -6.11 -8.50 -2.41
N ASN A 166 -6.51 -9.43 -1.53
CA ASN A 166 -5.73 -10.64 -1.24
C ASN A 166 -5.51 -11.48 -2.50
N MET A 167 -6.55 -11.68 -3.30
CA MET A 167 -6.45 -12.43 -4.56
C MET A 167 -5.52 -11.73 -5.55
N MET A 168 -5.64 -10.41 -5.71
CA MET A 168 -4.79 -9.65 -6.63
C MET A 168 -3.33 -9.64 -6.18
N LEU A 169 -3.04 -9.56 -4.87
CA LEU A 169 -1.69 -9.68 -4.34
C LEU A 169 -1.10 -11.08 -4.57
N GLN A 170 -1.91 -12.12 -4.49
CA GLN A 170 -1.48 -13.48 -4.82
C GLN A 170 -1.14 -13.61 -6.31
N CYS A 171 -1.94 -13.03 -7.20
CA CYS A 171 -1.62 -12.97 -8.63
C CYS A 171 -0.29 -12.24 -8.88
N LEU A 172 -0.10 -11.08 -8.23
CA LEU A 172 1.16 -10.32 -8.31
C LEU A 172 2.35 -11.15 -7.79
N ALA A 173 2.20 -11.89 -6.70
CA ALA A 173 3.26 -12.77 -6.18
C ALA A 173 3.68 -13.82 -7.21
N HIS A 174 2.72 -14.47 -7.85
CA HIS A 174 2.99 -15.45 -8.92
C HIS A 174 3.60 -14.81 -10.17
N GLU A 175 3.24 -13.59 -10.52
CA GLU A 175 3.86 -12.85 -11.62
C GLU A 175 5.30 -12.48 -11.30
N LEU A 176 5.54 -11.86 -10.13
CA LEU A 176 6.86 -11.37 -9.77
C LEU A 176 7.86 -12.51 -9.60
N VAL A 177 7.51 -13.62 -8.98
CA VAL A 177 8.45 -14.73 -8.75
C VAL A 177 9.01 -15.32 -10.03
N ARG A 178 8.29 -15.20 -11.16
CA ARG A 178 8.76 -15.69 -12.47
C ARG A 178 9.89 -14.85 -13.05
N VAL A 179 9.94 -13.57 -12.73
CA VAL A 179 10.92 -12.62 -13.29
C VAL A 179 11.93 -12.15 -12.24
N ASN A 180 11.55 -12.17 -10.98
CA ASN A 180 12.38 -11.84 -9.82
C ASN A 180 12.10 -12.83 -8.67
N PRO A 181 12.79 -13.99 -8.63
CA PRO A 181 12.56 -15.00 -7.60
C PRO A 181 12.86 -14.55 -6.17
N SER A 182 13.61 -13.46 -6.00
CA SER A 182 13.91 -12.87 -4.69
C SER A 182 12.81 -11.95 -4.16
N ALA A 183 11.87 -11.51 -5.01
CA ALA A 183 10.76 -10.66 -4.62
C ALA A 183 9.78 -11.39 -3.70
N LYS A 184 9.25 -10.66 -2.71
CA LYS A 184 8.23 -11.16 -1.79
C LYS A 184 7.03 -10.25 -1.80
N VAL A 185 5.82 -10.83 -1.85
CA VAL A 185 4.55 -10.10 -1.78
C VAL A 185 3.78 -10.56 -0.55
N VAL A 186 3.31 -9.62 0.25
CA VAL A 186 2.67 -9.87 1.54
C VAL A 186 1.33 -9.11 1.63
N ALA A 187 0.24 -9.84 1.82
CA ALA A 187 -1.00 -9.26 2.34
C ALA A 187 -0.88 -9.16 3.87
N TYR A 188 -0.72 -7.95 4.39
CA TYR A 188 -0.40 -7.76 5.80
C TYR A 188 -1.63 -7.32 6.62
N HIS A 189 -1.94 -8.08 7.67
CA HIS A 189 -2.95 -7.68 8.66
C HIS A 189 -2.25 -7.14 9.91
N PRO A 190 -2.37 -5.82 10.20
CA PRO A 190 -1.63 -5.18 11.29
C PRO A 190 -2.20 -5.47 12.68
N GLY A 191 -3.27 -6.22 12.79
CA GLY A 191 -4.06 -6.36 14.02
C GLY A 191 -5.26 -5.41 14.04
N THR A 192 -5.99 -5.42 15.14
CA THR A 192 -7.06 -4.44 15.40
C THR A 192 -6.46 -3.30 16.21
N VAL A 193 -6.56 -2.10 15.70
CA VAL A 193 -6.12 -0.86 16.36
C VAL A 193 -7.30 -0.22 17.01
#